data_857cb84a90a46206f197b708064553a0
#
_entry.id   857cb84a90a46206f197b708064553a0
#
_cell.length_a   1.000
_cell.length_b   1.000
_cell.length_c   1.000
_cell.angle_alpha   90.00
_cell.angle_beta   90.00
_cell.angle_gamma   90.00
#
_symmetry.space_group_name_H-M   'P 1'
#
loop_
_entity.id
_entity.type
_entity.pdbx_description
1 polymer ?
#
loop_
_entity_poly.entity_id
_entity_poly.type
_entity_poly.pdbx_seq_one_letter_code
_entity_poly.pdbx_strand_id
1 'polypeptide(L)'
;MYRMEGIMGYFKLKNINYKYLLGEKEVLKNINLEIEKGDFLAIVGKNSSGKTTLCNVLRGFIPSFYKGELQGEVIFRDKPILEYTSGEIAQKIGFVFQNPFTQISGVKETVYDELAFGLENLGLEVEYIKNRVEEVLELLEIKDLKHKNPYELSGGQCQKVALASIIAMNPEVLIIDEPTSQLDPKGTEDIFKIISVMAEQGKTIILVEHKLELISKYAKNVIVLDDGEILLKGKTKEILSNKILLEKEIGMTQYTMLAYNLME
;
A
#
# COMPACT_ATOMS: atom_id res chain seq x y z
N MET A 1 -20.68 9.28 -33.04
CA MET A 1 -19.19 9.21 -33.00
C MET A 1 -18.84 8.94 -31.55
N TYR A 2 -18.84 7.65 -31.13
CA TYR A 2 -18.46 7.27 -29.76
C TYR A 2 -16.94 7.37 -29.66
N ARG A 3 -16.43 8.35 -28.88
CA ARG A 3 -15.06 8.30 -28.36
C ARG A 3 -14.98 7.05 -27.48
N MET A 4 -14.22 6.05 -27.90
CA MET A 4 -13.64 5.10 -26.97
C MET A 4 -12.78 5.92 -26.00
N GLU A 5 -13.27 6.15 -24.77
CA GLU A 5 -12.43 6.57 -23.68
C GLU A 5 -11.45 5.43 -23.45
N GLY A 6 -10.24 5.60 -23.94
CA GLY A 6 -9.13 4.71 -23.60
C GLY A 6 -9.04 4.69 -22.07
N ILE A 7 -8.96 3.53 -21.47
CA ILE A 7 -8.72 3.33 -20.04
C ILE A 7 -7.41 4.05 -19.74
N MET A 8 -7.50 5.31 -19.28
CA MET A 8 -6.32 6.07 -18.88
C MET A 8 -5.86 5.47 -17.54
N GLY A 9 -4.58 5.08 -17.47
CA GLY A 9 -3.99 4.50 -16.25
C GLY A 9 -4.24 5.43 -15.06
N TYR A 10 -4.67 4.85 -13.93
CA TYR A 10 -5.01 5.61 -12.71
C TYR A 10 -3.78 6.23 -12.06
N PHE A 11 -2.66 5.49 -12.09
CA PHE A 11 -1.32 6.03 -11.92
C PHE A 11 -0.50 5.78 -13.17
N LYS A 12 0.31 6.77 -13.54
CA LYS A 12 1.27 6.66 -14.63
C LYS A 12 2.61 7.27 -14.21
N LEU A 13 3.60 6.42 -14.09
CA LEU A 13 4.99 6.77 -13.82
C LEU A 13 5.77 6.67 -15.12
N LYS A 14 6.50 7.74 -15.48
CA LYS A 14 7.30 7.82 -16.70
C LYS A 14 8.75 8.17 -16.36
N ASN A 15 9.66 7.25 -16.65
CA ASN A 15 11.12 7.42 -16.49
C ASN A 15 11.51 7.95 -15.10
N ILE A 16 10.90 7.39 -14.03
CA ILE A 16 11.19 7.84 -12.67
C ILE A 16 12.57 7.38 -12.25
N ASN A 17 13.44 8.35 -11.98
CA ASN A 17 14.70 8.15 -11.28
C ASN A 17 14.65 8.94 -9.99
N TYR A 18 15.18 8.38 -8.90
CA TYR A 18 15.21 9.05 -7.63
C TYR A 18 16.47 8.73 -6.82
N LYS A 19 17.07 9.79 -6.28
CA LYS A 19 18.21 9.74 -5.39
C LYS A 19 17.93 10.60 -4.15
N TYR A 20 18.13 10.02 -2.95
CA TYR A 20 18.02 10.77 -1.70
C TYR A 20 19.11 11.84 -1.60
N LEU A 21 18.83 12.97 -0.92
CA LEU A 21 19.74 14.12 -0.81
C LEU A 21 21.12 13.74 -0.26
N LEU A 22 21.17 12.86 0.73
CA LEU A 22 22.41 12.36 1.32
C LEU A 22 22.86 11.00 0.77
N GLY A 23 22.14 10.47 -0.22
CA GLY A 23 22.45 9.19 -0.85
C GLY A 23 23.54 9.34 -1.91
N GLU A 24 24.39 8.34 -2.06
CA GLU A 24 25.41 8.31 -3.12
C GLU A 24 24.84 7.78 -4.45
N LYS A 25 23.84 6.91 -4.39
CA LYS A 25 23.28 6.19 -5.54
C LYS A 25 21.79 6.47 -5.73
N GLU A 26 21.34 6.30 -6.98
CA GLU A 26 19.91 6.25 -7.30
C GLU A 26 19.29 5.02 -6.66
N VAL A 27 18.14 5.23 -6.01
CA VAL A 27 17.34 4.18 -5.37
C VAL A 27 16.21 3.70 -6.27
N LEU A 28 15.74 4.55 -7.19
CA LEU A 28 14.85 4.18 -8.28
C LEU A 28 15.51 4.57 -9.59
N LYS A 29 15.46 3.68 -10.58
CA LYS A 29 16.13 3.80 -11.86
C LYS A 29 15.16 3.48 -12.98
N ASN A 30 14.83 4.47 -13.81
CA ASN A 30 13.99 4.34 -15.00
C ASN A 30 12.68 3.58 -14.77
N ILE A 31 11.97 3.85 -13.64
CA ILE A 31 10.70 3.20 -13.34
C ILE A 31 9.62 3.70 -14.30
N ASN A 32 9.05 2.76 -15.05
CA ASN A 32 7.91 2.97 -15.93
C ASN A 32 6.77 2.04 -15.51
N LEU A 33 5.68 2.60 -14.97
CA LEU A 33 4.59 1.83 -14.37
C LEU A 33 3.25 2.49 -14.65
N GLU A 34 2.28 1.70 -15.06
CA GLU A 34 0.88 2.09 -15.12
C GLU A 34 0.08 1.18 -14.19
N ILE A 35 -0.83 1.78 -13.41
CA ILE A 35 -1.73 1.09 -12.48
C ILE A 35 -3.13 1.54 -12.83
N GLU A 36 -4.04 0.61 -13.04
CA GLU A 36 -5.44 0.88 -13.35
C GLU A 36 -6.26 1.12 -12.07
N LYS A 37 -7.38 1.83 -12.21
CA LYS A 37 -8.32 2.00 -11.10
C LYS A 37 -8.91 0.63 -10.70
N GLY A 38 -8.94 0.35 -9.40
CA GLY A 38 -9.41 -0.93 -8.87
C GLY A 38 -8.43 -2.10 -9.06
N ASP A 39 -7.18 -1.80 -9.43
CA ASP A 39 -6.13 -2.82 -9.44
C ASP A 39 -5.74 -3.24 -8.02
N PHE A 40 -5.37 -4.52 -7.89
CA PHE A 40 -4.65 -5.01 -6.72
C PHE A 40 -3.24 -5.39 -7.19
N LEU A 41 -2.31 -4.46 -7.02
CA LEU A 41 -0.90 -4.58 -7.39
C LEU A 41 -0.07 -4.95 -6.16
N ALA A 42 0.69 -6.04 -6.23
CA ALA A 42 1.73 -6.34 -5.25
C ALA A 42 3.10 -5.90 -5.76
N ILE A 43 3.93 -5.38 -4.85
CA ILE A 43 5.32 -5.01 -5.08
C ILE A 43 6.18 -5.95 -4.25
N VAL A 44 7.01 -6.76 -4.93
CA VAL A 44 7.93 -7.69 -4.31
C VAL A 44 9.38 -7.35 -4.66
N GLY A 45 10.32 -7.87 -3.88
CA GLY A 45 11.75 -7.66 -4.09
C GLY A 45 12.53 -7.76 -2.79
N LYS A 46 13.84 -7.87 -2.88
CA LYS A 46 14.73 -7.90 -1.72
C LYS A 46 14.62 -6.64 -0.85
N ASN A 47 15.13 -6.71 0.37
CA ASN A 47 15.30 -5.51 1.18
C ASN A 47 16.21 -4.51 0.43
N SER A 48 15.90 -3.24 0.59
CA SER A 48 16.61 -2.14 -0.09
C SER A 48 16.49 -2.11 -1.63
N SER A 49 15.58 -2.88 -2.25
CA SER A 49 15.34 -2.83 -3.71
C SER A 49 14.57 -1.58 -4.18
N GLY A 50 14.13 -0.70 -3.27
CA GLY A 50 13.41 0.53 -3.60
C GLY A 50 11.90 0.50 -3.38
N LYS A 51 11.31 -0.57 -2.83
CA LYS A 51 9.85 -0.74 -2.64
C LYS A 51 9.20 0.40 -1.87
N THR A 52 9.66 0.69 -0.65
CA THR A 52 9.15 1.80 0.17
C THR A 52 9.38 3.16 -0.50
N THR A 53 10.48 3.33 -1.22
CA THR A 53 10.77 4.55 -1.99
C THR A 53 9.76 4.73 -3.11
N LEU A 54 9.43 3.67 -3.85
CA LEU A 54 8.40 3.70 -4.88
C LEU A 54 7.02 4.04 -4.29
N CYS A 55 6.66 3.47 -3.13
CA CYS A 55 5.44 3.84 -2.40
C CYS A 55 5.42 5.32 -2.01
N ASN A 56 6.58 5.88 -1.59
CA ASN A 56 6.70 7.30 -1.25
C ASN A 56 6.56 8.22 -2.49
N VAL A 57 6.99 7.76 -3.66
CA VAL A 57 6.75 8.47 -4.94
C VAL A 57 5.26 8.44 -5.28
N LEU A 58 4.62 7.28 -5.20
CA LEU A 58 3.19 7.09 -5.52
C LEU A 58 2.25 7.89 -4.60
N ARG A 59 2.64 8.15 -3.36
CA ARG A 59 1.85 8.96 -2.42
C ARG A 59 2.23 10.44 -2.40
N GLY A 60 3.13 10.90 -3.29
CA GLY A 60 3.56 12.29 -3.41
C GLY A 60 4.46 12.79 -2.27
N PHE A 61 5.02 11.92 -1.43
CA PHE A 61 5.95 12.30 -0.36
C PHE A 61 7.36 12.58 -0.87
N ILE A 62 7.70 12.06 -2.05
CA ILE A 62 8.91 12.38 -2.78
C ILE A 62 8.54 13.35 -3.92
N PRO A 63 9.24 14.46 -4.07
CA PRO A 63 10.35 14.98 -3.25
C PRO A 63 9.90 15.91 -2.11
N SER A 64 8.60 16.06 -1.87
CA SER A 64 8.04 17.09 -0.98
C SER A 64 8.49 16.92 0.48
N PHE A 65 8.33 15.75 1.04
CA PHE A 65 8.69 15.38 2.40
C PHE A 65 10.09 14.75 2.47
N TYR A 66 10.32 13.69 1.69
CA TYR A 66 11.65 13.09 1.54
C TYR A 66 12.42 13.83 0.44
N LYS A 67 13.39 14.66 0.87
CA LYS A 67 14.17 15.49 -0.05
C LYS A 67 15.17 14.66 -0.85
N GLY A 68 15.31 15.02 -2.12
CA GLY A 68 16.19 14.35 -3.07
C GLY A 68 15.98 14.83 -4.50
N GLU A 69 16.63 14.17 -5.42
CA GLU A 69 16.54 14.45 -6.85
C GLU A 69 15.56 13.47 -7.48
N LEU A 70 14.36 13.95 -7.83
CA LEU A 70 13.35 13.19 -8.59
C LEU A 70 13.38 13.65 -10.05
N GLN A 71 13.55 12.70 -10.95
CA GLN A 71 13.41 12.91 -12.40
C GLN A 71 12.23 12.08 -12.93
N GLY A 72 11.67 12.51 -14.06
CA GLY A 72 10.51 11.88 -14.67
C GLY A 72 9.20 12.49 -14.20
N GLU A 73 8.09 11.83 -14.51
CA GLU A 73 6.75 12.33 -14.27
C GLU A 73 5.87 11.29 -13.57
N VAL A 74 5.16 11.70 -12.51
CA VAL A 74 4.15 10.90 -11.83
C VAL A 74 2.79 11.56 -12.03
N ILE A 75 1.92 10.89 -12.77
CA ILE A 75 0.54 11.32 -13.01
C ILE A 75 -0.37 10.46 -12.14
N PHE A 76 -1.23 11.09 -11.37
CA PHE A 76 -2.32 10.45 -10.65
C PHE A 76 -3.64 10.95 -11.21
N ARG A 77 -4.47 10.03 -11.72
CA ARG A 77 -5.60 10.34 -12.59
C ARG A 77 -5.09 11.10 -13.83
N ASP A 78 -5.51 12.33 -14.05
CA ASP A 78 -5.16 13.14 -15.22
C ASP A 78 -4.24 14.32 -14.90
N LYS A 79 -3.62 14.32 -13.69
CA LYS A 79 -2.87 15.46 -13.16
C LYS A 79 -1.55 15.01 -12.55
N PRO A 80 -0.44 15.75 -12.78
CA PRO A 80 0.80 15.52 -12.08
C PRO A 80 0.61 15.51 -10.56
N ILE A 81 1.17 14.50 -9.88
CA ILE A 81 0.93 14.31 -8.44
C ILE A 81 1.44 15.49 -7.60
N LEU A 82 2.47 16.19 -8.06
CA LEU A 82 3.06 17.35 -7.39
C LEU A 82 2.19 18.61 -7.50
N GLU A 83 1.15 18.62 -8.33
CA GLU A 83 0.19 19.71 -8.42
C GLU A 83 -0.99 19.57 -7.45
N TYR A 84 -1.10 18.42 -6.77
CA TYR A 84 -2.05 18.25 -5.68
C TYR A 84 -1.50 18.85 -4.39
N THR A 85 -2.36 19.44 -3.58
CA THR A 85 -2.03 19.80 -2.20
C THR A 85 -1.88 18.54 -1.33
N SER A 86 -1.14 18.64 -0.24
CA SER A 86 -1.00 17.54 0.71
C SER A 86 -2.35 17.05 1.26
N GLY A 87 -3.31 17.96 1.48
CA GLY A 87 -4.66 17.62 1.93
C GLY A 87 -5.45 16.83 0.87
N GLU A 88 -5.38 17.23 -0.41
CA GLU A 88 -6.02 16.51 -1.51
C GLU A 88 -5.46 15.09 -1.68
N ILE A 89 -4.14 14.94 -1.55
CA ILE A 89 -3.49 13.62 -1.60
C ILE A 89 -3.93 12.77 -0.41
N ALA A 90 -3.91 13.31 0.82
CA ALA A 90 -4.29 12.58 2.03
C ALA A 90 -5.74 12.05 1.98
N GLN A 91 -6.65 12.78 1.33
CA GLN A 91 -8.03 12.32 1.12
C GLN A 91 -8.15 11.17 0.11
N LYS A 92 -7.25 11.13 -0.89
CA LYS A 92 -7.36 10.21 -2.04
C LYS A 92 -6.50 8.97 -1.88
N ILE A 93 -5.34 9.12 -1.25
CA ILE A 93 -4.32 8.06 -1.12
C ILE A 93 -4.03 7.84 0.36
N GLY A 94 -4.59 6.76 0.89
CA GLY A 94 -4.27 6.28 2.23
C GLY A 94 -2.95 5.51 2.22
N PHE A 95 -2.16 5.69 3.27
CA PHE A 95 -0.90 4.98 3.44
C PHE A 95 -0.85 4.28 4.80
N VAL A 96 -0.54 2.98 4.79
CA VAL A 96 -0.35 2.17 5.99
C VAL A 96 1.13 1.83 6.13
N PHE A 97 1.73 2.23 7.24
CA PHE A 97 3.14 2.01 7.52
C PHE A 97 3.41 0.58 7.99
N GLN A 98 4.64 0.11 7.76
CA GLN A 98 5.13 -1.17 8.26
C GLN A 98 5.04 -1.27 9.80
N ASN A 99 5.39 -0.19 10.51
CA ASN A 99 5.26 -0.12 11.96
C ASN A 99 3.98 0.64 12.33
N PRO A 100 2.94 -0.04 12.88
CA PRO A 100 1.67 0.59 13.21
C PRO A 100 1.79 1.67 14.29
N PHE A 101 2.74 1.56 15.21
CA PHE A 101 2.95 2.56 16.25
C PHE A 101 3.40 3.92 15.72
N THR A 102 4.04 3.97 14.54
CA THR A 102 4.40 5.24 13.89
C THR A 102 3.21 5.90 13.21
N GLN A 103 2.09 5.19 13.06
CA GLN A 103 0.87 5.72 12.46
C GLN A 103 -0.10 6.30 13.47
N ILE A 104 -0.07 5.79 14.70
CA ILE A 104 -0.88 6.33 15.80
C ILE A 104 -0.48 7.77 16.08
N SER A 105 -1.47 8.67 16.09
CA SER A 105 -1.25 10.14 16.20
C SER A 105 -0.56 10.57 17.51
N GLY A 106 -0.77 9.84 18.58
CA GLY A 106 -0.24 10.14 19.90
C GLY A 106 -0.95 11.27 20.65
N VAL A 107 -2.00 11.84 20.07
CA VAL A 107 -2.77 12.95 20.66
C VAL A 107 -4.16 12.55 21.12
N LYS A 108 -4.58 11.31 20.80
CA LYS A 108 -5.89 10.76 21.13
C LYS A 108 -5.77 9.66 22.21
N GLU A 109 -6.70 9.68 23.17
CA GLU A 109 -6.67 8.76 24.30
C GLU A 109 -7.40 7.45 24.05
N THR A 110 -8.30 7.42 23.06
CA THR A 110 -9.07 6.21 22.71
C THR A 110 -8.92 5.84 21.25
N VAL A 111 -9.13 4.56 20.94
CA VAL A 111 -9.20 4.06 19.54
C VAL A 111 -10.29 4.80 18.78
N TYR A 112 -11.44 5.07 19.40
CA TYR A 112 -12.53 5.83 18.78
C TYR A 112 -12.05 7.21 18.30
N ASP A 113 -11.40 7.95 19.18
CA ASP A 113 -10.93 9.30 18.85
C ASP A 113 -9.78 9.26 17.83
N GLU A 114 -8.93 8.23 17.89
CA GLU A 114 -7.88 8.01 16.89
C GLU A 114 -8.45 7.80 15.47
N LEU A 115 -9.54 7.01 15.34
CA LEU A 115 -10.22 6.84 14.06
C LEU A 115 -10.92 8.12 13.59
N ALA A 116 -11.49 8.89 14.53
CA ALA A 116 -12.15 10.16 14.23
C ALA A 116 -11.17 11.26 13.81
N PHE A 117 -9.92 11.20 14.27
CA PHE A 117 -8.94 12.27 14.13
C PHE A 117 -8.69 12.70 12.68
N GLY A 118 -8.52 11.74 11.77
CA GLY A 118 -8.36 12.04 10.34
C GLY A 118 -9.59 12.73 9.74
N LEU A 119 -10.79 12.31 10.12
CA LEU A 119 -12.07 12.87 9.67
C LEU A 119 -12.31 14.28 10.23
N GLU A 120 -11.93 14.52 11.49
CA GLU A 120 -11.95 15.85 12.12
C GLU A 120 -11.03 16.82 11.37
N ASN A 121 -9.81 16.40 11.03
CA ASN A 121 -8.86 17.20 10.27
C ASN A 121 -9.36 17.55 8.85
N LEU A 122 -10.24 16.73 8.29
CA LEU A 122 -10.92 17.02 7.03
C LEU A 122 -12.11 17.97 7.17
N GLY A 123 -12.47 18.35 8.39
CA GLY A 123 -13.58 19.26 8.68
C GLY A 123 -14.95 18.67 8.37
N LEU A 124 -15.13 17.36 8.50
CA LEU A 124 -16.39 16.68 8.22
C LEU A 124 -17.39 16.88 9.35
N GLU A 125 -18.68 16.78 9.03
CA GLU A 125 -19.78 16.93 9.98
C GLU A 125 -19.72 15.87 11.10
N VAL A 126 -19.99 16.29 12.32
CA VAL A 126 -19.87 15.44 13.54
C VAL A 126 -20.68 14.15 13.43
N GLU A 127 -21.89 14.23 12.88
CA GLU A 127 -22.77 13.06 12.75
C GLU A 127 -22.22 12.05 11.71
N TYR A 128 -21.64 12.55 10.63
CA TYR A 128 -20.95 11.72 9.64
C TYR A 128 -19.75 11.01 10.29
N ILE A 129 -18.93 11.75 11.07
CA ILE A 129 -17.75 11.18 11.74
C ILE A 129 -18.17 10.03 12.68
N LYS A 130 -19.18 10.25 13.52
CA LYS A 130 -19.69 9.22 14.44
C LYS A 130 -20.12 7.95 13.69
N ASN A 131 -20.96 8.11 12.68
CA ASN A 131 -21.46 6.97 11.91
C ASN A 131 -20.34 6.23 11.20
N ARG A 132 -19.39 6.96 10.63
CA ARG A 132 -18.25 6.38 9.90
C ARG A 132 -17.29 5.62 10.82
N VAL A 133 -17.00 6.14 12.01
CA VAL A 133 -16.17 5.46 13.00
C VAL A 133 -16.82 4.16 13.46
N GLU A 134 -18.13 4.18 13.77
CA GLU A 134 -18.85 2.96 14.18
C GLU A 134 -18.87 1.91 13.06
N GLU A 135 -19.11 2.33 11.81
CA GLU A 135 -19.06 1.45 10.62
C GLU A 135 -17.71 0.75 10.50
N VAL A 136 -16.61 1.52 10.65
CA VAL A 136 -15.25 0.97 10.50
C VAL A 136 -14.88 0.06 11.66
N LEU A 137 -15.25 0.41 12.91
CA LEU A 137 -15.06 -0.47 14.08
C LEU A 137 -15.75 -1.82 13.89
N GLU A 138 -16.94 -1.81 13.28
CA GLU A 138 -17.68 -3.03 12.96
C GLU A 138 -17.03 -3.84 11.83
N LEU A 139 -16.70 -3.15 10.72
CA LEU A 139 -16.09 -3.76 9.53
C LEU A 139 -14.78 -4.50 9.87
N LEU A 140 -13.98 -3.95 10.80
CA LEU A 140 -12.69 -4.53 11.17
C LEU A 140 -12.77 -5.45 12.40
N GLU A 141 -13.97 -5.64 12.96
CA GLU A 141 -14.21 -6.46 14.16
C GLU A 141 -13.35 -5.98 15.37
N ILE A 142 -13.29 -4.66 15.59
CA ILE A 142 -12.51 -4.04 16.69
C ILE A 142 -13.36 -3.16 17.64
N LYS A 143 -14.68 -3.41 17.70
CA LYS A 143 -15.59 -2.66 18.60
C LYS A 143 -15.18 -2.77 20.09
N ASP A 144 -14.63 -3.90 20.47
CA ASP A 144 -14.13 -4.17 21.83
C ASP A 144 -12.90 -3.32 22.20
N LEU A 145 -12.22 -2.75 21.20
CA LEU A 145 -11.07 -1.87 21.39
C LEU A 145 -11.45 -0.39 21.47
N LYS A 146 -12.71 -0.04 21.17
CA LYS A 146 -13.19 1.33 21.00
C LYS A 146 -12.73 2.32 22.08
N HIS A 147 -12.77 1.89 23.35
CA HIS A 147 -12.45 2.73 24.51
C HIS A 147 -11.06 2.50 25.09
N LYS A 148 -10.24 1.64 24.45
CA LYS A 148 -8.86 1.39 24.86
C LYS A 148 -7.93 2.50 24.39
N ASN A 149 -6.86 2.70 25.16
CA ASN A 149 -5.78 3.55 24.70
C ASN A 149 -5.00 2.85 23.57
N PRO A 150 -4.74 3.50 22.42
CA PRO A 150 -4.01 2.92 21.31
C PRO A 150 -2.62 2.37 21.69
N TYR A 151 -1.97 2.95 22.68
CA TYR A 151 -0.65 2.50 23.15
C TYR A 151 -0.67 1.26 24.06
N GLU A 152 -1.85 0.85 24.53
CA GLU A 152 -2.03 -0.36 25.35
C GLU A 152 -2.39 -1.59 24.51
N LEU A 153 -2.47 -1.42 23.18
CA LEU A 153 -2.84 -2.48 22.26
C LEU A 153 -1.65 -3.41 21.97
N SER A 154 -1.96 -4.70 21.75
CA SER A 154 -0.98 -5.60 21.14
C SER A 154 -0.61 -5.15 19.72
N GLY A 155 0.56 -5.59 19.19
CA GLY A 155 0.99 -5.22 17.85
C GLY A 155 -0.08 -5.50 16.77
N GLY A 156 -0.74 -6.67 16.84
CA GLY A 156 -1.82 -7.00 15.89
C GLY A 156 -3.07 -6.13 16.06
N GLN A 157 -3.45 -5.78 17.28
CA GLN A 157 -4.54 -4.84 17.52
C GLN A 157 -4.19 -3.44 17.03
N CYS A 158 -2.97 -2.97 17.31
CA CYS A 158 -2.48 -1.69 16.82
C CYS A 158 -2.46 -1.63 15.29
N GLN A 159 -2.06 -2.73 14.62
CA GLN A 159 -2.09 -2.81 13.15
C GLN A 159 -3.51 -2.69 12.59
N LYS A 160 -4.50 -3.35 13.23
CA LYS A 160 -5.91 -3.21 12.82
C LYS A 160 -6.40 -1.77 13.03
N VAL A 161 -6.05 -1.12 14.14
CA VAL A 161 -6.42 0.28 14.42
C VAL A 161 -5.74 1.25 13.44
N ALA A 162 -4.46 1.05 13.13
CA ALA A 162 -3.74 1.83 12.13
C ALA A 162 -4.37 1.71 10.73
N LEU A 163 -4.77 0.51 10.34
CA LEU A 163 -5.50 0.30 9.08
C LEU A 163 -6.90 0.93 9.13
N ALA A 164 -7.60 0.81 10.28
CA ALA A 164 -8.91 1.38 10.49
C ALA A 164 -8.92 2.91 10.36
N SER A 165 -7.92 3.60 10.92
CA SER A 165 -7.82 5.07 10.84
C SER A 165 -7.70 5.55 9.40
N ILE A 166 -6.99 4.80 8.55
CA ILE A 166 -6.88 5.12 7.11
C ILE A 166 -8.18 4.76 6.36
N ILE A 167 -8.78 3.60 6.63
CA ILE A 167 -10.04 3.18 5.99
C ILE A 167 -11.18 4.12 6.35
N ALA A 168 -11.19 4.69 7.56
CA ALA A 168 -12.18 5.67 7.99
C ALA A 168 -12.23 6.89 7.06
N MET A 169 -11.08 7.37 6.60
CA MET A 169 -10.98 8.48 5.64
C MET A 169 -11.52 8.13 4.25
N ASN A 170 -11.85 6.88 3.98
CA ASN A 170 -12.42 6.36 2.73
C ASN A 170 -11.60 6.71 1.46
N PRO A 171 -10.28 6.50 1.44
CA PRO A 171 -9.44 6.84 0.30
C PRO A 171 -9.80 6.00 -0.92
N GLU A 172 -9.40 6.46 -2.11
CA GLU A 172 -9.59 5.75 -3.38
C GLU A 172 -8.48 4.72 -3.62
N VAL A 173 -7.30 5.03 -3.09
CA VAL A 173 -6.10 4.18 -3.16
C VAL A 173 -5.62 3.86 -1.75
N LEU A 174 -5.25 2.62 -1.53
CA LEU A 174 -4.57 2.16 -0.32
C LEU A 174 -3.17 1.67 -0.71
N ILE A 175 -2.15 2.38 -0.24
CA ILE A 175 -0.75 1.93 -0.31
C ILE A 175 -0.41 1.35 1.06
N ILE A 176 0.01 0.09 1.08
CA ILE A 176 0.21 -0.66 2.31
C ILE A 176 1.62 -1.26 2.28
N ASP A 177 2.49 -0.83 3.19
CA ASP A 177 3.89 -1.23 3.23
C ASP A 177 4.12 -2.26 4.33
N GLU A 178 4.28 -3.54 3.95
CA GLU A 178 4.58 -4.70 4.80
C GLU A 178 3.68 -4.82 6.05
N PRO A 179 2.34 -4.84 5.92
CA PRO A 179 1.42 -4.75 7.06
C PRO A 179 1.45 -5.96 7.97
N THR A 180 2.11 -7.05 7.58
CA THR A 180 2.09 -8.33 8.29
C THR A 180 3.44 -8.74 8.87
N SER A 181 4.45 -7.85 8.81
CA SER A 181 5.82 -8.16 9.24
C SER A 181 5.96 -8.53 10.72
N GLN A 182 5.06 -8.03 11.58
CA GLN A 182 5.07 -8.22 13.03
C GLN A 182 3.87 -9.05 13.54
N LEU A 183 3.13 -9.70 12.64
CA LEU A 183 1.90 -10.41 12.98
C LEU A 183 2.08 -11.92 12.99
N ASP A 184 1.35 -12.57 13.89
CA ASP A 184 1.13 -14.01 13.88
C ASP A 184 0.30 -14.44 12.65
N PRO A 185 0.18 -15.73 12.34
CA PRO A 185 -0.58 -16.21 11.20
C PRO A 185 -2.05 -15.75 11.19
N LYS A 186 -2.69 -15.71 12.36
CA LYS A 186 -4.09 -15.29 12.48
C LYS A 186 -4.25 -13.79 12.21
N GLY A 187 -3.42 -12.95 12.84
CA GLY A 187 -3.42 -11.51 12.60
C GLY A 187 -3.10 -11.17 11.13
N THR A 188 -2.18 -11.93 10.52
CA THR A 188 -1.88 -11.83 9.08
C THR A 188 -3.13 -12.09 8.23
N GLU A 189 -3.86 -13.19 8.51
CA GLU A 189 -5.07 -13.54 7.76
C GLU A 189 -6.17 -12.47 7.94
N ASP A 190 -6.35 -11.96 9.15
CA ASP A 190 -7.34 -10.92 9.45
C ASP A 190 -7.05 -9.64 8.65
N ILE A 191 -5.79 -9.17 8.60
CA ILE A 191 -5.40 -8.00 7.82
C ILE A 191 -5.67 -8.21 6.32
N PHE A 192 -5.32 -9.39 5.79
CA PHE A 192 -5.57 -9.67 4.37
C PHE A 192 -7.07 -9.77 4.03
N LYS A 193 -7.92 -10.26 4.94
CA LYS A 193 -9.38 -10.22 4.78
C LYS A 193 -9.88 -8.78 4.63
N ILE A 194 -9.39 -7.88 5.50
CA ILE A 194 -9.76 -6.46 5.45
C ILE A 194 -9.33 -5.84 4.11
N ILE A 195 -8.07 -6.07 3.68
CA ILE A 195 -7.56 -5.58 2.40
C ILE A 195 -8.39 -6.11 1.22
N SER A 196 -8.79 -7.40 1.27
CA SER A 196 -9.64 -8.02 0.25
C SER A 196 -11.00 -7.34 0.16
N VAL A 197 -11.65 -7.06 1.29
CA VAL A 197 -12.92 -6.31 1.32
C VAL A 197 -12.77 -4.93 0.69
N MET A 198 -11.66 -4.22 0.95
CA MET A 198 -11.40 -2.93 0.31
C MET A 198 -11.24 -3.06 -1.21
N ALA A 199 -10.53 -4.10 -1.68
CA ALA A 199 -10.40 -4.38 -3.11
C ALA A 199 -11.75 -4.71 -3.76
N GLU A 200 -12.60 -5.51 -3.11
CA GLU A 200 -13.96 -5.84 -3.57
C GLU A 200 -14.87 -4.61 -3.64
N GLN A 201 -14.66 -3.62 -2.78
CA GLN A 201 -15.31 -2.30 -2.85
C GLN A 201 -14.77 -1.40 -3.97
N GLY A 202 -13.85 -1.90 -4.81
CA GLY A 202 -13.30 -1.18 -5.96
C GLY A 202 -12.18 -0.22 -5.62
N LYS A 203 -11.59 -0.30 -4.41
CA LYS A 203 -10.38 0.49 -4.07
C LYS A 203 -9.19 -0.03 -4.86
N THR A 204 -8.30 0.87 -5.24
CA THR A 204 -6.99 0.50 -5.80
C THR A 204 -6.05 0.14 -4.66
N ILE A 205 -5.49 -1.06 -4.69
CA ILE A 205 -4.59 -1.57 -3.64
C ILE A 205 -3.17 -1.67 -4.20
N ILE A 206 -2.21 -1.08 -3.52
CA ILE A 206 -0.78 -1.21 -3.79
C ILE A 206 -0.16 -1.77 -2.51
N LEU A 207 0.29 -3.03 -2.57
CA LEU A 207 0.75 -3.78 -1.42
C LEU A 207 2.22 -4.16 -1.57
N VAL A 208 3.06 -3.74 -0.64
CA VAL A 208 4.40 -4.31 -0.46
C VAL A 208 4.30 -5.47 0.52
N GLU A 209 4.75 -6.65 0.11
CA GLU A 209 4.71 -7.84 0.96
C GLU A 209 5.78 -8.85 0.54
N HIS A 210 6.28 -9.66 1.49
CA HIS A 210 7.26 -10.72 1.25
C HIS A 210 6.65 -12.12 1.21
N LYS A 211 5.45 -12.30 1.76
CA LYS A 211 4.74 -13.60 1.83
C LYS A 211 4.09 -13.90 0.48
N LEU A 212 4.83 -14.57 -0.43
CA LEU A 212 4.40 -14.82 -1.81
C LEU A 212 3.11 -15.66 -1.91
N GLU A 213 2.81 -16.51 -0.92
CA GLU A 213 1.57 -17.28 -0.82
C GLU A 213 0.35 -16.35 -0.71
N LEU A 214 0.46 -15.30 0.11
CA LEU A 214 -0.60 -14.31 0.27
C LEU A 214 -0.76 -13.46 -0.99
N ILE A 215 0.36 -13.04 -1.59
CA ILE A 215 0.35 -12.33 -2.86
C ILE A 215 -0.33 -13.18 -3.94
N SER A 216 0.02 -14.47 -4.03
CA SER A 216 -0.59 -15.42 -4.98
C SER A 216 -2.10 -15.55 -4.81
N LYS A 217 -2.59 -15.43 -3.58
CA LYS A 217 -4.02 -15.56 -3.25
C LYS A 217 -4.82 -14.29 -3.53
N TYR A 218 -4.25 -13.12 -3.27
CA TYR A 218 -5.01 -11.88 -3.24
C TYR A 218 -4.66 -10.88 -4.36
N ALA A 219 -3.40 -10.79 -4.78
CA ALA A 219 -3.00 -9.80 -5.78
C ALA A 219 -3.35 -10.25 -7.21
N LYS A 220 -3.78 -9.31 -8.03
CA LYS A 220 -4.08 -9.51 -9.45
C LYS A 220 -2.84 -9.38 -10.32
N ASN A 221 -2.02 -8.39 -10.02
CA ASN A 221 -0.79 -8.06 -10.72
C ASN A 221 0.38 -7.99 -9.75
N VAL A 222 1.58 -8.27 -10.22
CA VAL A 222 2.83 -8.19 -9.45
C VAL A 222 3.87 -7.42 -10.24
N ILE A 223 4.62 -6.57 -9.55
CA ILE A 223 5.91 -6.07 -10.01
C ILE A 223 7.01 -6.58 -9.09
N VAL A 224 8.15 -6.89 -9.68
CA VAL A 224 9.35 -7.30 -8.97
C VAL A 224 10.37 -6.19 -9.11
N LEU A 225 10.81 -5.64 -7.97
CA LEU A 225 11.89 -4.66 -7.92
C LEU A 225 13.20 -5.33 -7.55
N ASP A 226 14.25 -5.04 -8.31
CA ASP A 226 15.62 -5.45 -8.05
C ASP A 226 16.55 -4.25 -8.33
N ASP A 227 17.37 -3.89 -7.35
CA ASP A 227 18.33 -2.75 -7.43
C ASP A 227 17.76 -1.45 -8.01
N GLY A 228 16.53 -1.11 -7.65
CA GLY A 228 15.85 0.11 -8.07
C GLY A 228 15.18 0.06 -9.43
N GLU A 229 15.17 -1.07 -10.11
CA GLU A 229 14.55 -1.27 -11.43
C GLU A 229 13.38 -2.26 -11.35
N ILE A 230 12.42 -2.15 -12.29
CA ILE A 230 11.38 -3.18 -12.46
C ILE A 230 11.97 -4.33 -13.26
N LEU A 231 12.29 -5.43 -12.56
CA LEU A 231 12.81 -6.65 -13.17
C LEU A 231 11.72 -7.41 -13.93
N LEU A 232 10.54 -7.55 -13.33
CA LEU A 232 9.38 -8.24 -13.91
C LEU A 232 8.10 -7.47 -13.58
N LYS A 233 7.13 -7.53 -14.49
CA LYS A 233 5.78 -6.97 -14.32
C LYS A 233 4.77 -7.82 -15.08
N GLY A 234 3.66 -8.17 -14.45
CA GLY A 234 2.59 -8.93 -15.11
C GLY A 234 1.58 -9.53 -14.14
N LYS A 235 0.83 -10.51 -14.63
CA LYS A 235 -0.14 -11.26 -13.84
C LYS A 235 0.53 -12.07 -12.75
N THR A 236 -0.07 -12.10 -11.58
CA THR A 236 0.49 -12.74 -10.40
C THR A 236 0.96 -14.17 -10.67
N LYS A 237 0.13 -14.99 -11.34
CA LYS A 237 0.49 -16.39 -11.63
C LYS A 237 1.73 -16.51 -12.52
N GLU A 238 1.85 -15.66 -13.55
CA GLU A 238 2.97 -15.66 -14.48
C GLU A 238 4.27 -15.24 -13.79
N ILE A 239 4.19 -14.16 -13.02
CA ILE A 239 5.36 -13.61 -12.33
C ILE A 239 5.85 -14.57 -11.23
N LEU A 240 4.95 -15.06 -10.36
CA LEU A 240 5.34 -15.92 -9.24
C LEU A 240 5.79 -17.33 -9.65
N SER A 241 5.58 -17.73 -10.91
CA SER A 241 6.12 -18.96 -11.47
C SER A 241 7.43 -18.76 -12.23
N ASN A 242 7.97 -17.56 -12.32
CA ASN A 242 9.19 -17.30 -13.07
C ASN A 242 10.46 -17.70 -12.29
N LYS A 243 11.33 -18.54 -12.90
CA LYS A 243 12.58 -19.03 -12.29
C LYS A 243 13.55 -17.92 -11.85
N ILE A 244 13.50 -16.76 -12.48
CA ILE A 244 14.36 -15.62 -12.13
C ILE A 244 14.17 -15.17 -10.67
N LEU A 245 13.01 -15.44 -10.06
CA LEU A 245 12.79 -15.14 -8.65
C LEU A 245 13.70 -15.96 -7.72
N LEU A 246 14.02 -17.20 -8.07
CA LEU A 246 15.01 -18.02 -7.36
C LEU A 246 16.43 -17.51 -7.60
N GLU A 247 16.78 -17.25 -8.85
CA GLU A 247 18.10 -16.72 -9.22
C GLU A 247 18.40 -15.40 -8.51
N LYS A 248 17.36 -14.59 -8.32
CA LYS A 248 17.43 -13.32 -7.59
C LYS A 248 17.18 -13.45 -6.09
N GLU A 249 17.07 -14.67 -5.54
CA GLU A 249 16.83 -14.93 -4.11
C GLU A 249 15.62 -14.17 -3.53
N ILE A 250 14.60 -13.92 -4.33
CA ILE A 250 13.34 -13.29 -3.90
C ILE A 250 12.42 -14.34 -3.28
N GLY A 251 12.60 -15.62 -3.72
CA GLY A 251 11.82 -16.75 -3.28
C GLY A 251 10.74 -17.17 -4.28
N MET A 252 10.10 -18.28 -4.01
CA MET A 252 8.93 -18.79 -4.74
C MET A 252 7.86 -19.29 -3.78
N THR A 253 6.63 -19.42 -4.28
CA THR A 253 5.58 -20.11 -3.52
C THR A 253 5.93 -21.60 -3.38
N GLN A 254 5.48 -22.21 -2.28
CA GLN A 254 5.72 -23.65 -2.02
C GLN A 254 5.19 -24.53 -3.17
N TYR A 255 4.03 -24.16 -3.74
CA TYR A 255 3.45 -24.89 -4.88
C TYR A 255 4.32 -24.80 -6.13
N THR A 256 4.88 -23.63 -6.42
CA THR A 256 5.79 -23.44 -7.57
C THR A 256 7.07 -24.24 -7.37
N MET A 257 7.68 -24.22 -6.16
CA MET A 257 8.86 -25.01 -5.84
C MET A 257 8.61 -26.52 -5.99
N LEU A 258 7.46 -27.01 -5.48
CA LEU A 258 7.09 -28.41 -5.62
C LEU A 258 6.94 -28.80 -7.11
N ALA A 259 6.28 -27.95 -7.90
CA ALA A 259 6.12 -28.21 -9.34
C ALA A 259 7.47 -28.33 -10.07
N TYR A 260 8.43 -27.47 -9.77
CA TYR A 260 9.78 -27.56 -10.35
C TYR A 260 10.50 -28.83 -9.94
N ASN A 261 10.46 -29.20 -8.64
CA ASN A 261 11.12 -30.42 -8.15
C ASN A 261 10.52 -31.72 -8.73
N LEU A 262 9.27 -31.67 -9.22
CA LEU A 262 8.64 -32.84 -9.88
C LEU A 262 8.93 -32.90 -11.39
N MET A 263 9.46 -31.83 -11.97
CA MET A 263 9.82 -31.76 -13.39
C MET A 263 11.31 -32.05 -13.69
N GLU A 264 12.16 -32.07 -12.65
CA GLU A 264 13.54 -32.54 -12.68
C GLU A 264 13.60 -34.07 -12.43
#